data_408a6d42aae094ebe7c40ca44cf7fd4c
#
_entry.id   408a6d42aae094ebe7c40ca44cf7fd4c
#
_cell.length_a   1.000
_cell.length_b   1.000
_cell.length_c   1.000
_cell.angle_alpha   90.00
_cell.angle_beta   90.00
_cell.angle_gamma   90.00
#
_symmetry.space_group_name_H-M   'P 1'
#
loop_
_entity.id
_entity.type
_entity.pdbx_description
1 polymer ?
#
loop_
_entity_poly.entity_id
_entity_poly.type
_entity_poly.pdbx_seq_one_letter_code
_entity_poly.pdbx_strand_id
1 'polypeptide(L)'
;ASRNQKVLLTNTKEEAAGGERSLKVIAPYLHKGESVQVYFKSYYVPQDFQDSRYDPDFSPIVYPGDKITVMIKASNSSQQMTVCPFIRDRITGQYIKLEKAALHLSDPLQNTQNDKFQKLEFQIPTYEDILIEEIGWEFYAPIDNNMGPFTVFLDDVEIIQNPNYMIHFDKLPMERWNVLHTCVAGLTWLRGKVELEDGWLAVSGCSAPAEAYTGEIHWKNYRFQSIIRPGKGDTHRILFRVQGAMRCYAAGFMKDNRLVLWKKEKDYRVLCQCPFTWESNKEYKLTVEVNGNKTVIYVNDHAYLEWEDKENAYNEGCIGFGTEGSSRTFFKEYEICMLE
;
A
#
# COMPACT_ATOMS: atom_id res chain seq x y z
N ALA A 1 -18.52 -3.58 1.93
CA ALA A 1 -19.13 -3.89 3.24
C ALA A 1 -19.77 -2.65 3.87
N SER A 2 -20.58 -2.82 4.89
CA SER A 2 -21.15 -1.74 5.71
C SER A 2 -21.14 -2.16 7.17
N ARG A 3 -20.87 -1.21 8.09
CA ARG A 3 -20.93 -1.44 9.53
C ARG A 3 -22.32 -1.32 10.13
N ASN A 4 -23.19 -0.62 9.45
CA ASN A 4 -24.59 -0.52 9.88
C ASN A 4 -25.36 -1.73 9.34
N GLN A 5 -25.83 -2.61 10.23
CA GLN A 5 -26.58 -3.82 9.87
C GLN A 5 -27.91 -3.56 9.12
N LYS A 6 -28.43 -2.34 9.19
CA LYS A 6 -29.66 -1.96 8.50
C LYS A 6 -29.42 -1.48 7.07
N VAL A 7 -28.17 -1.34 6.63
CA VAL A 7 -27.82 -0.93 5.28
C VAL A 7 -27.83 -2.12 4.34
N LEU A 8 -28.54 -1.99 3.24
CA LEU A 8 -28.57 -2.98 2.16
C LEU A 8 -27.62 -2.53 1.05
N LEU A 9 -26.70 -3.42 0.68
CA LEU A 9 -25.78 -3.26 -0.44
C LEU A 9 -26.20 -4.22 -1.55
N THR A 10 -26.42 -3.71 -2.74
CA THR A 10 -26.86 -4.52 -3.89
C THR A 10 -26.14 -4.11 -5.15
N ASN A 11 -25.59 -5.09 -5.88
CA ASN A 11 -25.10 -4.87 -7.24
C ASN A 11 -26.31 -4.76 -8.17
N THR A 12 -26.51 -3.63 -8.84
CA THR A 12 -27.71 -3.33 -9.60
C THR A 12 -27.42 -2.87 -11.03
N LYS A 13 -28.45 -3.00 -11.91
CA LYS A 13 -28.47 -2.42 -13.26
C LYS A 13 -29.36 -1.18 -13.34
N GLU A 14 -29.91 -0.69 -12.24
CA GLU A 14 -30.86 0.45 -12.25
C GLU A 14 -30.19 1.74 -12.71
N GLU A 15 -28.94 1.96 -12.26
CA GLU A 15 -28.14 3.14 -12.57
C GLU A 15 -26.68 2.71 -12.70
N ALA A 16 -25.95 3.28 -13.65
CA ALA A 16 -24.53 3.11 -13.81
C ALA A 16 -23.88 4.37 -14.40
N ALA A 17 -22.70 4.73 -13.94
CA ALA A 17 -21.88 5.79 -14.51
C ALA A 17 -21.11 5.28 -15.72
N GLY A 18 -20.57 4.07 -15.58
CA GLY A 18 -19.91 3.31 -16.63
C GLY A 18 -20.36 1.86 -16.64
N GLY A 19 -20.14 1.17 -17.75
CA GLY A 19 -20.53 -0.24 -17.86
C GLY A 19 -22.04 -0.48 -17.72
N GLU A 20 -22.42 -1.56 -17.01
CA GLU A 20 -23.82 -1.98 -16.88
C GLU A 20 -24.34 -2.03 -15.44
N ARG A 21 -23.51 -1.82 -14.45
CA ARG A 21 -23.85 -2.05 -13.05
C ARG A 21 -23.14 -1.09 -12.12
N SER A 22 -23.79 -0.81 -10.99
CA SER A 22 -23.21 -0.05 -9.88
C SER A 22 -23.52 -0.70 -8.55
N LEU A 23 -22.90 -0.23 -7.48
CA LEU A 23 -23.22 -0.58 -6.11
C LEU A 23 -24.32 0.34 -5.60
N LYS A 24 -25.52 -0.21 -5.39
CA LYS A 24 -26.64 0.49 -4.77
C LYS A 24 -26.55 0.33 -3.25
N VAL A 25 -26.55 1.45 -2.55
CA VAL A 25 -26.58 1.56 -1.10
C VAL A 25 -27.96 2.06 -0.69
N ILE A 26 -28.70 1.25 0.04
CA ILE A 26 -29.98 1.64 0.62
C ILE A 26 -29.80 1.75 2.12
N ALA A 27 -29.98 2.94 2.67
CA ALA A 27 -29.84 3.19 4.08
C ALA A 27 -31.20 3.47 4.74
N PRO A 28 -31.38 3.08 6.01
CA PRO A 28 -32.61 3.32 6.74
C PRO A 28 -32.77 4.80 7.08
N TYR A 29 -33.84 5.09 7.80
CA TYR A 29 -34.00 6.38 8.43
C TYR A 29 -32.80 6.68 9.35
N LEU A 30 -32.17 7.85 9.20
CA LEU A 30 -31.09 8.35 10.01
C LEU A 30 -31.55 9.55 10.83
N HIS A 31 -31.23 9.56 12.10
CA HIS A 31 -31.39 10.74 12.94
C HIS A 31 -30.33 11.78 12.59
N LYS A 32 -30.59 13.04 12.93
CA LYS A 32 -29.62 14.12 12.71
C LYS A 32 -28.24 13.77 13.28
N GLY A 33 -27.20 13.98 12.50
CA GLY A 33 -25.83 13.70 12.88
C GLY A 33 -25.42 12.23 12.83
N GLU A 34 -26.35 11.29 12.56
CA GLU A 34 -25.97 9.89 12.30
C GLU A 34 -25.35 9.74 10.91
N SER A 35 -24.55 8.69 10.76
CA SER A 35 -23.89 8.39 9.50
C SER A 35 -23.96 6.91 9.13
N VAL A 36 -23.72 6.63 7.87
CA VAL A 36 -23.56 5.29 7.30
C VAL A 36 -22.20 5.18 6.65
N GLN A 37 -21.45 4.15 6.99
CA GLN A 37 -20.16 3.85 6.38
C GLN A 37 -20.27 2.67 5.42
N VAL A 38 -19.79 2.88 4.19
CA VAL A 38 -19.60 1.84 3.18
C VAL A 38 -18.14 1.79 2.81
N TYR A 39 -17.55 0.60 2.82
CA TYR A 39 -16.12 0.45 2.65
C TYR A 39 -15.75 -0.86 1.96
N PHE A 40 -14.54 -0.93 1.43
CA PHE A 40 -13.87 -2.17 1.07
C PHE A 40 -12.55 -2.31 1.83
N LYS A 41 -12.09 -3.54 1.97
CA LYS A 41 -10.79 -3.79 2.58
C LYS A 41 -9.69 -3.61 1.54
N SER A 42 -8.67 -2.89 1.94
CA SER A 42 -7.49 -2.61 1.13
C SER A 42 -6.33 -3.54 1.48
N TYR A 43 -6.32 -4.06 2.68
CA TYR A 43 -5.24 -4.88 3.19
C TYR A 43 -5.74 -6.26 3.55
N TYR A 44 -4.97 -7.27 3.15
CA TYR A 44 -5.27 -8.66 3.47
C TYR A 44 -4.87 -8.99 4.91
N VAL A 45 -5.83 -9.49 5.69
CA VAL A 45 -5.64 -9.87 7.09
C VAL A 45 -5.85 -11.37 7.22
N PRO A 46 -4.98 -12.09 7.95
CA PRO A 46 -5.11 -13.54 8.13
C PRO A 46 -6.46 -14.01 8.62
N GLN A 47 -7.06 -13.24 9.50
CA GLN A 47 -8.38 -13.56 10.06
C GLN A 47 -9.48 -13.57 9.00
N ASP A 48 -9.28 -12.87 7.90
CA ASP A 48 -10.22 -12.80 6.79
C ASP A 48 -10.21 -14.05 5.91
N PHE A 49 -9.19 -14.92 6.01
CA PHE A 49 -9.13 -16.20 5.30
C PHE A 49 -10.32 -17.11 5.59
N GLN A 50 -10.92 -17.00 6.76
CA GLN A 50 -12.10 -17.78 7.13
C GLN A 50 -13.40 -17.12 6.64
N ASP A 51 -13.34 -15.89 6.18
CA ASP A 51 -14.49 -15.21 5.59
C ASP A 51 -14.56 -15.48 4.11
N SER A 52 -15.42 -16.41 3.70
CA SER A 52 -15.63 -16.78 2.29
C SER A 52 -16.13 -15.62 1.41
N ARG A 53 -16.50 -14.49 2.01
CA ARG A 53 -16.91 -13.27 1.29
C ARG A 53 -15.74 -12.38 0.92
N TYR A 54 -14.56 -12.65 1.48
CA TYR A 54 -13.34 -11.90 1.22
C TYR A 54 -12.47 -12.66 0.24
N ASP A 55 -12.23 -12.06 -0.91
CA ASP A 55 -11.29 -12.56 -1.89
C ASP A 55 -10.19 -11.51 -2.07
N PRO A 56 -8.95 -11.79 -1.66
CA PRO A 56 -7.85 -10.84 -1.76
C PRO A 56 -7.54 -10.41 -3.20
N ASP A 57 -7.83 -11.26 -4.19
CA ASP A 57 -7.59 -10.96 -5.59
C ASP A 57 -8.53 -9.86 -6.14
N PHE A 58 -9.65 -9.60 -5.45
CA PHE A 58 -10.61 -8.56 -5.80
C PHE A 58 -10.54 -7.32 -4.92
N SER A 59 -9.67 -7.30 -3.92
CA SER A 59 -9.51 -6.15 -3.02
C SER A 59 -8.24 -5.39 -3.38
N PRO A 60 -8.34 -4.24 -4.05
CA PRO A 60 -7.17 -3.46 -4.43
C PRO A 60 -6.47 -2.93 -3.18
N ILE A 61 -5.15 -3.00 -3.16
CA ILE A 61 -4.35 -2.40 -2.10
C ILE A 61 -4.24 -0.90 -2.36
N VAL A 62 -4.37 -0.12 -1.29
CA VAL A 62 -4.33 1.34 -1.31
C VAL A 62 -3.24 1.82 -0.37
N TYR A 63 -2.48 2.79 -0.79
CA TYR A 63 -1.35 3.35 -0.06
C TYR A 63 -1.54 4.84 0.23
N PRO A 64 -0.91 5.39 1.29
CA PRO A 64 -0.76 6.83 1.42
C PRO A 64 -0.09 7.42 0.17
N GLY A 65 -0.62 8.53 -0.34
CA GLY A 65 -0.20 9.14 -1.59
C GLY A 65 -1.06 8.77 -2.80
N ASP A 66 -1.80 7.66 -2.77
CA ASP A 66 -2.67 7.24 -3.88
C ASP A 66 -3.81 8.23 -4.11
N LYS A 67 -4.19 8.35 -5.38
CA LYS A 67 -5.33 9.16 -5.80
C LYS A 67 -6.53 8.24 -6.10
N ILE A 68 -7.67 8.57 -5.50
CA ILE A 68 -8.91 7.80 -5.64
C ILE A 68 -9.95 8.62 -6.34
N THR A 69 -10.67 8.00 -7.25
CA THR A 69 -11.89 8.57 -7.84
C THR A 69 -13.06 7.62 -7.66
N VAL A 70 -14.25 8.17 -7.51
CA VAL A 70 -15.50 7.42 -7.46
C VAL A 70 -16.62 8.24 -8.06
N MET A 71 -17.50 7.60 -8.80
CA MET A 71 -18.73 8.22 -9.30
C MET A 71 -19.86 7.97 -8.32
N ILE A 72 -20.53 9.03 -7.87
CA ILE A 72 -21.57 8.98 -6.84
C ILE A 72 -22.84 9.62 -7.37
N LYS A 73 -23.98 8.94 -7.20
CA LYS A 73 -25.31 9.48 -7.52
C LYS A 73 -26.24 9.25 -6.33
N ALA A 74 -26.82 10.30 -5.79
CA ALA A 74 -27.92 10.20 -4.83
C ALA A 74 -29.24 10.10 -5.57
N SER A 75 -30.12 9.19 -5.18
CA SER A 75 -31.45 9.03 -5.73
C SER A 75 -32.48 9.32 -4.65
N ASN A 76 -33.53 10.10 -5.01
CA ASN A 76 -34.70 10.38 -4.15
C ASN A 76 -34.43 10.98 -2.77
N SER A 77 -33.27 11.58 -2.53
CA SER A 77 -33.04 12.29 -1.29
C SER A 77 -33.54 13.72 -1.39
N SER A 78 -34.58 14.03 -0.63
CA SER A 78 -35.08 15.40 -0.45
C SER A 78 -34.22 16.26 0.48
N GLN A 79 -33.04 15.77 0.88
CA GLN A 79 -32.19 16.40 1.90
C GLN A 79 -30.76 16.47 1.46
N GLN A 80 -30.08 17.54 1.82
CA GLN A 80 -28.63 17.71 1.59
C GLN A 80 -27.85 16.68 2.41
N MET A 81 -27.14 15.80 1.72
CA MET A 81 -26.27 14.80 2.31
C MET A 81 -24.82 15.16 2.02
N THR A 82 -23.96 14.88 2.98
CA THR A 82 -22.51 14.98 2.79
C THR A 82 -21.93 13.58 2.75
N VAL A 83 -21.06 13.32 1.79
CA VAL A 83 -20.23 12.15 1.74
C VAL A 83 -18.79 12.55 2.04
N CYS A 84 -18.15 11.86 2.97
CA CYS A 84 -16.77 12.08 3.35
C CYS A 84 -15.96 10.79 3.17
N PRO A 85 -14.89 10.78 2.37
CA PRO A 85 -14.00 9.63 2.33
C PRO A 85 -13.31 9.41 3.68
N PHE A 86 -13.00 8.17 3.98
CA PHE A 86 -12.21 7.81 5.14
C PHE A 86 -11.28 6.64 4.85
N ILE A 87 -10.22 6.53 5.63
CA ILE A 87 -9.38 5.35 5.70
C ILE A 87 -9.39 4.81 7.14
N ARG A 88 -9.09 3.52 7.29
CA ARG A 88 -8.80 2.92 8.57
C ARG A 88 -7.36 2.46 8.59
N ASP A 89 -6.62 2.93 9.59
CA ASP A 89 -5.27 2.46 9.83
C ASP A 89 -5.29 1.10 10.53
N ARG A 90 -4.55 0.15 10.01
CA ARG A 90 -4.42 -1.18 10.58
C ARG A 90 -3.61 -1.20 11.87
N ILE A 91 -2.57 -0.36 11.97
CA ILE A 91 -1.64 -0.36 13.12
C ILE A 91 -2.37 0.10 14.38
N THR A 92 -3.09 1.21 14.29
CA THR A 92 -3.78 1.82 15.44
C THR A 92 -5.27 1.46 15.52
N GLY A 93 -5.85 0.98 14.41
CA GLY A 93 -7.29 0.76 14.27
C GLY A 93 -8.09 2.06 14.13
N GLN A 94 -7.44 3.20 14.01
CA GLN A 94 -8.10 4.51 13.93
C GLN A 94 -8.74 4.75 12.56
N TYR A 95 -9.87 5.46 12.60
CA TYR A 95 -10.52 6.01 11.41
C TYR A 95 -10.04 7.43 11.18
N ILE A 96 -9.54 7.68 9.97
CA ILE A 96 -9.05 8.98 9.53
C ILE A 96 -10.00 9.47 8.44
N LYS A 97 -10.76 10.52 8.75
CA LYS A 97 -11.66 11.16 7.77
C LYS A 97 -10.89 12.13 6.90
N LEU A 98 -11.13 12.08 5.62
CA LEU A 98 -10.52 12.98 4.65
C LEU A 98 -11.45 14.17 4.41
N GLU A 99 -11.67 14.99 5.46
CA GLU A 99 -12.68 16.06 5.49
C GLU A 99 -12.52 17.08 4.37
N LYS A 100 -11.29 17.35 3.92
CA LYS A 100 -11.02 18.26 2.79
C LYS A 100 -11.57 17.74 1.46
N ALA A 101 -11.86 16.45 1.38
CA ALA A 101 -12.43 15.80 0.21
C ALA A 101 -13.94 15.55 0.34
N ALA A 102 -14.58 16.05 1.39
CA ALA A 102 -16.01 15.87 1.57
C ALA A 102 -16.82 16.55 0.43
N LEU A 103 -17.79 15.82 -0.10
CA LEU A 103 -18.70 16.28 -1.15
C LEU A 103 -20.11 16.44 -0.60
N HIS A 104 -20.72 17.61 -0.83
CA HIS A 104 -22.13 17.83 -0.55
C HIS A 104 -22.97 17.36 -1.76
N LEU A 105 -23.77 16.33 -1.54
CA LEU A 105 -24.71 15.84 -2.53
C LEU A 105 -25.97 16.72 -2.45
N SER A 106 -26.15 17.65 -3.38
CA SER A 106 -27.27 18.57 -3.38
C SER A 106 -28.58 17.85 -3.78
N ASP A 107 -29.72 18.41 -3.32
CA ASP A 107 -31.06 17.92 -3.62
C ASP A 107 -31.34 17.93 -5.15
N PRO A 108 -31.80 16.81 -5.74
CA PRO A 108 -32.18 16.71 -7.12
C PRO A 108 -33.30 17.69 -7.50
N LEU A 109 -34.16 18.07 -6.57
CA LEU A 109 -35.31 18.97 -6.84
C LEU A 109 -34.93 20.44 -7.02
N GLN A 110 -33.73 20.84 -6.56
CA GLN A 110 -33.26 22.24 -6.69
C GLN A 110 -32.29 22.48 -7.82
N ASN A 111 -31.73 21.42 -8.42
CA ASN A 111 -30.70 21.56 -9.42
C ASN A 111 -30.85 20.50 -10.52
N THR A 112 -31.18 20.90 -11.73
CA THR A 112 -31.36 20.02 -12.91
C THR A 112 -30.13 19.23 -13.32
N GLN A 113 -28.99 19.44 -12.65
CA GLN A 113 -27.77 18.67 -12.84
C GLN A 113 -27.64 17.43 -11.94
N ASN A 114 -28.50 17.25 -10.94
CA ASN A 114 -28.37 16.22 -9.90
C ASN A 114 -28.89 14.82 -10.29
N ASP A 115 -29.48 14.67 -11.47
CA ASP A 115 -29.82 13.35 -12.02
C ASP A 115 -28.61 12.63 -12.67
N LYS A 116 -27.41 13.14 -12.44
CA LYS A 116 -26.18 12.59 -12.96
C LYS A 116 -25.24 12.17 -11.85
N PHE A 117 -24.40 11.20 -12.17
CA PHE A 117 -23.27 10.86 -11.31
C PHE A 117 -22.33 12.06 -11.15
N GLN A 118 -21.91 12.30 -9.92
CA GLN A 118 -20.90 13.30 -9.56
C GLN A 118 -19.59 12.58 -9.29
N LYS A 119 -18.49 13.12 -9.80
CA LYS A 119 -17.16 12.60 -9.54
C LYS A 119 -16.66 13.13 -8.20
N LEU A 120 -16.34 12.24 -7.27
CA LEU A 120 -15.55 12.53 -6.09
C LEU A 120 -14.12 12.09 -6.36
N GLU A 121 -13.18 13.01 -6.26
CA GLU A 121 -11.76 12.78 -6.47
C GLU A 121 -10.98 13.29 -5.27
N PHE A 122 -10.07 12.48 -4.74
CA PHE A 122 -9.23 12.86 -3.61
C PHE A 122 -7.91 12.10 -3.64
N GLN A 123 -6.92 12.70 -3.01
CA GLN A 123 -5.64 12.05 -2.74
C GLN A 123 -5.56 11.68 -1.26
N ILE A 124 -5.13 10.47 -0.99
CA ILE A 124 -4.81 10.05 0.37
C ILE A 124 -3.55 10.82 0.78
N PRO A 125 -3.56 11.55 1.89
CA PRO A 125 -2.38 12.27 2.33
C PRO A 125 -1.20 11.34 2.56
N THR A 126 0.00 11.91 2.43
CA THR A 126 1.23 11.22 2.84
C THR A 126 1.22 11.07 4.36
N TYR A 127 1.36 9.85 4.83
CA TYR A 127 1.42 9.52 6.24
C TYR A 127 2.66 8.70 6.55
N GLU A 128 3.17 8.86 7.76
CA GLU A 128 4.14 7.96 8.36
C GLU A 128 3.41 6.91 9.20
N ASP A 129 3.89 5.67 9.17
CA ASP A 129 3.41 4.56 10.00
C ASP A 129 1.92 4.25 9.87
N ILE A 130 1.36 4.39 8.68
CA ILE A 130 -0.01 3.99 8.36
C ILE A 130 -0.02 2.86 7.35
N LEU A 131 -0.69 1.76 7.71
CA LEU A 131 -1.09 0.70 6.81
C LEU A 131 -2.60 0.76 6.61
N ILE A 132 -3.04 1.07 5.41
CA ILE A 132 -4.46 1.24 5.12
C ILE A 132 -5.14 -0.14 5.07
N GLU A 133 -5.98 -0.44 6.06
CA GLU A 133 -6.78 -1.66 6.11
C GLU A 133 -8.08 -1.53 5.34
N GLU A 134 -8.70 -0.35 5.40
CA GLU A 134 -9.97 -0.08 4.77
C GLU A 134 -10.00 1.32 4.18
N ILE A 135 -10.70 1.44 3.06
CA ILE A 135 -11.08 2.72 2.47
C ILE A 135 -12.58 2.73 2.22
N GLY A 136 -13.22 3.85 2.45
CA GLY A 136 -14.66 3.95 2.29
C GLY A 136 -15.20 5.35 2.27
N TRP A 137 -16.52 5.40 2.27
CA TRP A 137 -17.29 6.64 2.22
C TRP A 137 -18.29 6.65 3.36
N GLU A 138 -18.31 7.72 4.11
CA GLU A 138 -19.25 7.96 5.19
C GLU A 138 -20.28 8.99 4.74
N PHE A 139 -21.54 8.60 4.77
CA PHE A 139 -22.68 9.42 4.41
C PHE A 139 -23.32 9.95 5.67
N TYR A 140 -23.38 11.27 5.80
CA TYR A 140 -23.92 11.94 6.99
C TYR A 140 -25.32 12.45 6.76
N ALA A 141 -26.19 12.22 7.75
CA ALA A 141 -27.42 12.98 7.87
C ALA A 141 -27.12 14.45 8.20
N PRO A 142 -27.92 15.41 7.71
CA PRO A 142 -27.78 16.82 8.07
C PRO A 142 -27.78 17.02 9.60
N ILE A 143 -27.01 18.01 10.08
CA ILE A 143 -26.89 18.27 11.52
C ILE A 143 -28.23 18.68 12.14
N ASP A 144 -29.07 19.38 11.38
CA ASP A 144 -30.29 20.00 11.89
C ASP A 144 -31.56 19.18 11.61
N ASN A 145 -31.51 18.20 10.72
CA ASN A 145 -32.67 17.44 10.28
C ASN A 145 -32.43 15.93 10.33
N ASN A 146 -33.49 15.20 10.65
CA ASN A 146 -33.52 13.75 10.41
C ASN A 146 -33.64 13.47 8.91
N MET A 147 -33.07 12.35 8.49
CA MET A 147 -33.06 11.89 7.12
C MET A 147 -33.88 10.62 6.98
N GLY A 148 -34.85 10.63 6.07
CA GLY A 148 -35.58 9.42 5.71
C GLY A 148 -34.71 8.41 4.98
N PRO A 149 -35.27 7.25 4.56
CA PRO A 149 -34.56 6.30 3.76
C PRO A 149 -33.96 6.95 2.52
N PHE A 150 -32.68 6.67 2.26
CA PHE A 150 -32.00 7.18 1.06
C PHE A 150 -31.37 6.06 0.26
N THR A 151 -31.17 6.35 -1.01
CA THR A 151 -30.45 5.47 -1.93
C THR A 151 -29.33 6.24 -2.60
N VAL A 152 -28.14 5.65 -2.57
CA VAL A 152 -26.94 6.16 -3.25
C VAL A 152 -26.38 5.06 -4.15
N PHE A 153 -25.92 5.46 -5.32
CA PHE A 153 -25.20 4.59 -6.24
C PHE A 153 -23.73 5.00 -6.24
N LEU A 154 -22.85 4.02 -6.11
CA LEU A 154 -21.40 4.15 -6.21
C LEU A 154 -20.92 3.35 -7.41
N ASP A 155 -20.10 3.96 -8.24
CA ASP A 155 -19.62 3.35 -9.47
C ASP A 155 -18.22 3.84 -9.83
N ASP A 156 -17.55 3.16 -10.76
CA ASP A 156 -16.25 3.53 -11.33
C ASP A 156 -15.23 3.96 -10.26
N VAL A 157 -15.02 3.11 -9.26
CA VAL A 157 -13.95 3.33 -8.29
C VAL A 157 -12.62 3.04 -8.97
N GLU A 158 -11.81 4.07 -9.13
CA GLU A 158 -10.47 3.99 -9.72
C GLU A 158 -9.42 4.37 -8.68
N ILE A 159 -8.33 3.60 -8.64
CA ILE A 159 -7.17 3.85 -7.79
C ILE A 159 -5.98 4.10 -8.70
N ILE A 160 -5.47 5.32 -8.67
CA ILE A 160 -4.24 5.70 -9.35
C ILE A 160 -3.12 5.62 -8.33
N GLN A 161 -2.30 4.60 -8.46
CA GLN A 161 -1.22 4.35 -7.52
C GLN A 161 -0.14 5.42 -7.63
N ASN A 162 0.11 6.08 -6.53
CA ASN A 162 1.17 7.06 -6.34
C ASN A 162 1.70 6.99 -4.90
N PRO A 163 2.16 5.80 -4.44
CA PRO A 163 2.58 5.61 -3.07
C PRO A 163 3.67 6.59 -2.68
N ASN A 164 3.47 7.24 -1.53
CA ASN A 164 4.43 8.14 -0.93
C ASN A 164 4.27 8.05 0.59
N TYR A 165 5.05 7.17 1.23
CA TYR A 165 4.93 6.89 2.64
C TYR A 165 6.22 6.34 3.24
N MET A 166 6.31 6.42 4.58
CA MET A 166 7.38 5.86 5.38
C MET A 166 6.80 4.91 6.44
N ILE A 167 7.49 3.83 6.71
CA ILE A 167 7.15 2.87 7.77
C ILE A 167 8.37 2.62 8.65
N HIS A 168 8.20 2.81 9.95
CA HIS A 168 9.16 2.40 10.97
C HIS A 168 8.80 1.02 11.52
N PHE A 169 9.75 0.10 11.53
CA PHE A 169 9.47 -1.27 11.94
C PHE A 169 9.13 -1.41 13.42
N ASP A 170 9.53 -0.46 14.26
CA ASP A 170 9.17 -0.43 15.69
C ASP A 170 7.68 -0.09 15.94
N LYS A 171 6.97 0.41 14.95
CA LYS A 171 5.53 0.72 15.01
C LYS A 171 4.66 -0.43 14.51
N LEU A 172 5.23 -1.37 13.76
CA LEU A 172 4.45 -2.45 13.18
C LEU A 172 4.15 -3.56 14.17
N PRO A 173 2.91 -4.10 14.18
CA PRO A 173 2.59 -5.27 14.98
C PRO A 173 3.29 -6.49 14.42
N MET A 174 3.76 -7.37 15.32
CA MET A 174 4.28 -8.66 14.94
C MET A 174 3.12 -9.60 14.67
N GLU A 175 2.81 -9.80 13.42
CA GLU A 175 1.80 -10.77 12.99
C GLU A 175 2.47 -12.08 12.64
N ARG A 176 2.02 -13.16 13.26
CA ARG A 176 2.47 -14.51 12.96
C ARG A 176 1.36 -15.27 12.26
N TRP A 177 1.69 -15.84 11.12
CA TRP A 177 0.83 -16.76 10.41
C TRP A 177 1.32 -18.19 10.58
N ASN A 178 0.38 -19.11 10.71
CA ASN A 178 0.68 -20.53 10.84
C ASN A 178 0.64 -21.29 9.52
N VAL A 179 0.69 -20.65 8.36
CA VAL A 179 0.53 -21.32 7.07
C VAL A 179 1.50 -20.80 6.03
N LEU A 180 1.58 -21.45 4.91
CA LEU A 180 2.52 -21.32 3.78
C LEU A 180 2.95 -19.91 3.32
N HIS A 181 2.26 -18.86 3.73
CA HIS A 181 2.60 -17.47 3.41
C HIS A 181 2.62 -16.65 4.70
N THR A 182 3.77 -16.56 5.31
CA THR A 182 3.94 -15.79 6.53
C THR A 182 4.10 -14.31 6.20
N CYS A 183 3.20 -13.46 6.70
CA CYS A 183 3.44 -12.02 6.76
C CYS A 183 4.08 -11.66 8.09
N VAL A 184 5.14 -10.87 8.04
CA VAL A 184 5.76 -10.25 9.19
C VAL A 184 5.82 -8.76 8.90
N ALA A 185 5.26 -7.94 9.77
CA ALA A 185 5.30 -6.49 9.62
C ALA A 185 4.80 -5.99 8.24
N GLY A 186 3.73 -6.58 7.72
CA GLY A 186 3.19 -6.20 6.40
C GLY A 186 4.02 -6.65 5.20
N LEU A 187 5.01 -7.51 5.42
CA LEU A 187 5.88 -8.03 4.36
C LEU A 187 5.51 -9.46 3.99
N THR A 188 5.53 -9.78 2.72
CA THR A 188 5.47 -11.15 2.25
C THR A 188 6.84 -11.79 2.37
N TRP A 189 6.91 -12.86 3.14
CA TRP A 189 8.14 -13.61 3.34
C TRP A 189 8.34 -14.65 2.24
N LEU A 190 9.47 -14.61 1.57
CA LEU A 190 9.82 -15.57 0.53
C LEU A 190 10.66 -16.72 1.07
N ARG A 191 11.72 -16.41 1.82
CA ARG A 191 12.72 -17.39 2.30
C ARG A 191 13.43 -16.90 3.56
N GLY A 192 14.06 -17.85 4.26
CA GLY A 192 14.91 -17.56 5.41
C GLY A 192 14.10 -17.29 6.67
N LYS A 193 14.65 -16.51 7.56
CA LYS A 193 13.98 -16.08 8.78
C LYS A 193 13.80 -14.56 8.76
N VAL A 194 12.57 -14.12 8.96
CA VAL A 194 12.20 -12.70 9.05
C VAL A 194 11.44 -12.50 10.35
N GLU A 195 11.88 -11.55 11.17
CA GLU A 195 11.32 -11.30 12.50
C GLU A 195 11.50 -9.82 12.88
N LEU A 196 10.68 -9.34 13.81
CA LEU A 196 10.92 -8.07 14.48
C LEU A 196 11.72 -8.32 15.76
N GLU A 197 12.82 -7.58 15.92
CA GLU A 197 13.72 -7.66 17.05
C GLU A 197 14.14 -6.25 17.47
N ASP A 198 13.79 -5.86 18.68
CA ASP A 198 14.12 -4.55 19.26
C ASP A 198 13.77 -3.36 18.34
N GLY A 199 12.61 -3.44 17.67
CA GLY A 199 12.14 -2.40 16.75
C GLY A 199 12.80 -2.43 15.37
N TRP A 200 13.55 -3.47 15.04
CA TRP A 200 14.18 -3.68 13.74
C TRP A 200 13.56 -4.88 13.02
N LEU A 201 13.43 -4.80 11.73
CA LEU A 201 13.19 -5.97 10.90
C LEU A 201 14.53 -6.71 10.74
N ALA A 202 14.63 -7.91 11.33
CA ALA A 202 15.78 -8.78 11.20
C ALA A 202 15.54 -9.84 10.12
N VAL A 203 16.38 -9.84 9.09
CA VAL A 203 16.37 -10.82 8.00
C VAL A 203 17.62 -11.68 8.14
N SER A 204 17.43 -12.99 8.28
CA SER A 204 18.52 -13.95 8.52
C SER A 204 18.51 -15.06 7.49
N GLY A 205 19.60 -15.20 6.75
CA GLY A 205 19.82 -16.29 5.83
C GLY A 205 20.50 -17.49 6.50
N CYS A 206 20.50 -18.60 5.80
CA CYS A 206 21.31 -19.78 6.15
C CYS A 206 22.07 -20.28 4.92
N SER A 207 21.63 -21.33 4.27
CA SER A 207 22.26 -21.83 3.03
C SER A 207 21.70 -21.20 1.76
N ALA A 208 20.60 -20.46 1.87
CA ALA A 208 19.92 -19.79 0.76
C ALA A 208 19.65 -18.32 1.12
N PRO A 209 19.36 -17.46 0.14
CA PRO A 209 18.92 -16.10 0.39
C PRO A 209 17.71 -16.05 1.32
N ALA A 210 17.70 -15.08 2.26
CA ALA A 210 16.52 -14.71 3.04
C ALA A 210 15.97 -13.43 2.43
N GLU A 211 14.67 -13.43 2.14
CA GLU A 211 14.03 -12.36 1.37
C GLU A 211 12.60 -12.14 1.84
N ALA A 212 12.21 -10.88 1.97
CA ALA A 212 10.85 -10.43 2.20
C ALA A 212 10.57 -9.20 1.34
N TYR A 213 9.34 -9.02 0.87
CA TYR A 213 8.97 -7.89 0.03
C TYR A 213 7.58 -7.34 0.37
N THR A 214 7.33 -6.12 -0.06
CA THR A 214 6.05 -5.41 0.07
C THR A 214 5.85 -4.50 -1.14
N GLY A 215 4.61 -4.02 -1.32
CA GLY A 215 4.24 -3.15 -2.42
C GLY A 215 3.62 -3.90 -3.59
N GLU A 216 3.45 -3.21 -4.72
CA GLU A 216 2.77 -3.72 -5.88
C GLU A 216 3.73 -4.09 -7.00
N ILE A 217 3.39 -5.16 -7.72
CA ILE A 217 4.17 -5.65 -8.86
C ILE A 217 4.24 -4.63 -10.02
N HIS A 218 3.31 -3.69 -10.07
CA HIS A 218 3.20 -2.69 -11.14
C HIS A 218 3.89 -1.36 -10.84
N TRP A 219 4.56 -1.22 -9.69
CA TRP A 219 5.33 -0.02 -9.40
C TRP A 219 6.52 0.11 -10.36
N LYS A 220 6.60 1.25 -11.04
CA LYS A 220 7.59 1.46 -12.12
C LYS A 220 8.75 2.34 -11.70
N ASN A 221 8.54 3.64 -11.66
CA ASN A 221 9.59 4.60 -11.38
C ASN A 221 9.45 5.07 -9.94
N TYR A 222 10.45 4.80 -9.12
CA TYR A 222 10.38 5.15 -7.71
C TYR A 222 11.76 5.32 -7.09
N ARG A 223 11.75 6.02 -5.97
CA ARG A 223 12.83 6.08 -5.00
C ARG A 223 12.43 5.22 -3.80
N PHE A 224 13.28 4.28 -3.46
CA PHE A 224 13.15 3.42 -2.29
C PHE A 224 14.37 3.57 -1.41
N GLN A 225 14.17 3.88 -0.14
CA GLN A 225 15.24 3.98 0.84
C GLN A 225 14.94 3.19 2.11
N SER A 226 15.99 2.77 2.80
CA SER A 226 15.91 2.13 4.10
C SER A 226 17.16 2.41 4.92
N ILE A 227 17.00 2.54 6.23
CA ILE A 227 18.13 2.46 7.16
C ILE A 227 18.46 1.01 7.37
N ILE A 228 19.64 0.62 6.92
CA ILE A 228 20.19 -0.74 7.00
C ILE A 228 21.33 -0.79 8.00
N ARG A 229 21.34 -1.82 8.82
CA ARG A 229 22.45 -2.14 9.75
C ARG A 229 22.96 -3.56 9.44
N PRO A 230 24.09 -3.68 8.77
CA PRO A 230 24.77 -4.96 8.58
C PRO A 230 25.08 -5.61 9.92
N GLY A 231 24.56 -6.80 10.14
CA GLY A 231 24.90 -7.59 11.33
C GLY A 231 26.02 -8.58 11.03
N LYS A 232 25.77 -9.87 11.29
CA LYS A 232 26.72 -10.95 10.98
C LYS A 232 26.67 -11.30 9.49
N GLY A 233 27.80 -11.66 8.92
CA GLY A 233 27.92 -12.28 7.60
C GLY A 233 28.43 -11.32 6.52
N ASP A 234 28.26 -11.75 5.27
CA ASP A 234 28.99 -11.23 4.12
C ASP A 234 28.13 -10.39 3.15
N THR A 235 26.80 -10.48 3.25
CA THR A 235 25.92 -9.87 2.25
C THR A 235 24.67 -9.25 2.91
N HIS A 236 24.47 -7.96 2.67
CA HIS A 236 23.41 -7.16 3.27
C HIS A 236 22.79 -6.26 2.20
N ARG A 237 21.46 -6.39 1.92
CA ARG A 237 20.87 -5.75 0.73
C ARG A 237 19.41 -5.38 0.90
N ILE A 238 18.98 -4.38 0.15
CA ILE A 238 17.59 -4.10 -0.17
C ILE A 238 17.27 -4.68 -1.55
N LEU A 239 16.00 -5.01 -1.77
CA LEU A 239 15.50 -5.57 -3.02
C LEU A 239 14.59 -4.56 -3.69
N PHE A 240 14.57 -4.52 -5.00
CA PHE A 240 13.70 -3.64 -5.75
C PHE A 240 13.30 -4.27 -7.09
N ARG A 241 12.18 -3.80 -7.64
CA ARG A 241 11.54 -4.42 -8.81
C ARG A 241 11.38 -5.92 -8.66
N VAL A 242 10.91 -6.33 -7.49
CA VAL A 242 10.66 -7.72 -7.16
C VAL A 242 9.41 -8.20 -7.91
N GLN A 243 9.60 -9.18 -8.78
CA GLN A 243 8.54 -9.84 -9.55
C GLN A 243 8.29 -11.27 -9.04
N GLY A 244 8.63 -11.52 -7.79
CA GLY A 244 8.55 -12.82 -7.12
C GLY A 244 9.92 -13.39 -6.74
N ALA A 245 9.93 -14.63 -6.26
CA ALA A 245 11.10 -15.25 -5.65
C ALA A 245 12.33 -15.40 -6.57
N MET A 246 12.14 -15.29 -7.88
CA MET A 246 13.18 -15.61 -8.88
C MET A 246 13.67 -14.39 -9.66
N ARG A 247 13.00 -13.24 -9.52
CA ARG A 247 13.28 -12.06 -10.34
C ARG A 247 13.23 -10.80 -9.50
N CYS A 248 14.38 -10.15 -9.34
CA CYS A 248 14.50 -8.83 -8.74
C CYS A 248 15.85 -8.20 -9.08
N TYR A 249 16.00 -6.93 -8.74
CA TYR A 249 17.32 -6.35 -8.49
C TYR A 249 17.58 -6.28 -6.99
N ALA A 250 18.85 -6.17 -6.63
CA ALA A 250 19.27 -5.93 -5.25
C ALA A 250 20.44 -4.95 -5.21
N ALA A 251 20.50 -4.13 -4.17
CA ALA A 251 21.61 -3.23 -3.90
C ALA A 251 22.05 -3.35 -2.46
N GLY A 252 23.36 -3.31 -2.20
CA GLY A 252 23.82 -3.36 -0.83
C GLY A 252 25.28 -3.72 -0.66
N PHE A 253 25.63 -4.11 0.56
CA PHE A 253 26.99 -4.35 0.99
C PHE A 253 27.37 -5.82 0.84
N MET A 254 28.57 -6.03 0.38
CA MET A 254 29.19 -7.35 0.26
C MET A 254 30.52 -7.33 0.99
N LYS A 255 30.98 -8.51 1.46
CA LYS A 255 32.34 -8.65 2.01
C LYS A 255 33.38 -8.03 1.09
N ASP A 256 34.57 -7.85 1.60
CA ASP A 256 35.70 -7.22 0.90
C ASP A 256 35.43 -5.73 0.57
N ASN A 257 34.64 -5.06 1.42
CA ASN A 257 34.36 -3.62 1.33
C ASN A 257 33.86 -3.19 -0.05
N ARG A 258 32.75 -3.78 -0.47
CA ARG A 258 32.10 -3.45 -1.75
C ARG A 258 30.64 -3.07 -1.57
N LEU A 259 30.23 -2.04 -2.31
CA LEU A 259 28.83 -1.77 -2.64
C LEU A 259 28.54 -2.41 -3.99
N VAL A 260 27.45 -3.14 -4.08
CA VAL A 260 27.15 -3.98 -5.25
C VAL A 260 25.71 -3.81 -5.69
N LEU A 261 25.49 -3.81 -6.99
CA LEU A 261 24.19 -3.99 -7.64
C LEU A 261 24.14 -5.40 -8.25
N TRP A 262 23.10 -6.13 -7.89
CA TRP A 262 22.80 -7.46 -8.44
C TRP A 262 21.51 -7.49 -9.23
N LYS A 263 21.44 -8.44 -10.16
CA LYS A 263 20.20 -8.90 -10.79
C LYS A 263 19.98 -10.36 -10.47
N LYS A 264 18.76 -10.73 -10.14
CA LYS A 264 18.35 -12.10 -9.90
C LYS A 264 17.54 -12.60 -11.08
N GLU A 265 18.06 -13.62 -11.75
CA GLU A 265 17.40 -14.42 -12.78
C GLU A 265 17.58 -15.87 -12.34
N LYS A 266 16.76 -16.35 -11.40
CA LYS A 266 16.95 -17.58 -10.65
C LYS A 266 18.05 -17.45 -9.57
N ASP A 267 19.27 -17.14 -9.95
CA ASP A 267 20.40 -16.88 -9.07
C ASP A 267 20.86 -15.42 -9.20
N TYR A 268 21.54 -14.91 -8.19
CA TYR A 268 22.08 -13.55 -8.21
C TYR A 268 23.36 -13.47 -9.05
N ARG A 269 23.41 -12.49 -9.94
CA ARG A 269 24.62 -12.08 -10.66
C ARG A 269 24.94 -10.62 -10.38
N VAL A 270 26.21 -10.30 -10.26
CA VAL A 270 26.68 -8.91 -10.12
C VAL A 270 26.54 -8.19 -11.46
N LEU A 271 25.92 -7.01 -11.44
CA LEU A 271 25.85 -6.11 -12.59
C LEU A 271 26.97 -5.08 -12.55
N CYS A 272 27.12 -4.38 -11.44
CA CYS A 272 28.21 -3.47 -11.17
C CYS A 272 28.54 -3.39 -9.69
N GLN A 273 29.71 -2.85 -9.36
CA GLN A 273 30.19 -2.70 -7.99
C GLN A 273 31.24 -1.60 -7.90
N CYS A 274 31.40 -1.05 -6.69
CA CYS A 274 32.49 -0.14 -6.35
C CYS A 274 33.07 -0.44 -4.97
N PRO A 275 34.31 0.00 -4.66
CA PRO A 275 34.84 -0.03 -3.32
C PRO A 275 33.98 0.81 -2.39
N PHE A 276 33.60 0.24 -1.25
CA PHE A 276 32.87 0.91 -0.19
C PHE A 276 33.15 0.24 1.14
N THR A 277 33.85 0.92 2.04
CA THR A 277 34.14 0.41 3.37
C THR A 277 32.91 0.52 4.26
N TRP A 278 32.44 -0.62 4.74
CA TRP A 278 31.34 -0.71 5.66
C TRP A 278 31.74 -1.48 6.94
N GLU A 279 31.02 -1.21 8.02
CA GLU A 279 31.27 -1.76 9.34
C GLU A 279 30.03 -2.50 9.85
N SER A 280 30.25 -3.67 10.48
CA SER A 280 29.16 -4.40 11.15
C SER A 280 28.56 -3.56 12.28
N ASN A 281 27.24 -3.65 12.43
CA ASN A 281 26.43 -2.92 13.42
C ASN A 281 26.41 -1.39 13.29
N LYS A 282 26.92 -0.84 12.20
CA LYS A 282 26.78 0.57 11.85
C LYS A 282 25.58 0.79 10.94
N GLU A 283 24.86 1.87 11.16
CA GLU A 283 23.68 2.24 10.36
C GLU A 283 24.11 2.98 9.09
N TYR A 284 23.46 2.64 7.98
CA TYR A 284 23.62 3.29 6.69
C TYR A 284 22.24 3.58 6.08
N LYS A 285 22.07 4.75 5.52
CA LYS A 285 20.90 5.06 4.67
C LYS A 285 21.22 4.55 3.26
N LEU A 286 20.59 3.48 2.86
CA LEU A 286 20.71 2.90 1.53
C LEU A 286 19.50 3.27 0.69
N THR A 287 19.73 3.90 -0.47
CA THR A 287 18.67 4.38 -1.35
C THR A 287 18.90 3.86 -2.76
N VAL A 288 17.83 3.46 -3.43
CA VAL A 288 17.81 3.19 -4.86
C VAL A 288 16.79 4.09 -5.54
N GLU A 289 17.17 4.67 -6.65
CA GLU A 289 16.26 5.33 -7.59
C GLU A 289 16.21 4.53 -8.87
N VAL A 290 15.00 4.22 -9.32
CA VAL A 290 14.76 3.49 -10.56
C VAL A 290 13.86 4.29 -11.47
N ASN A 291 14.33 4.53 -12.70
CA ASN A 291 13.57 5.23 -13.73
C ASN A 291 13.81 4.55 -15.09
N GLY A 292 12.73 3.98 -15.66
CA GLY A 292 12.86 3.12 -16.83
C GLY A 292 13.82 1.95 -16.54
N ASN A 293 14.85 1.78 -17.33
CA ASN A 293 15.89 0.75 -17.16
C ASN A 293 17.13 1.26 -16.40
N LYS A 294 17.09 2.49 -15.88
CA LYS A 294 18.19 3.10 -15.13
C LYS A 294 18.01 2.91 -13.63
N THR A 295 19.12 2.68 -12.95
CA THR A 295 19.21 2.53 -11.50
C THR A 295 20.36 3.36 -10.97
N VAL A 296 20.11 4.16 -9.93
CA VAL A 296 21.15 4.87 -9.19
C VAL A 296 21.10 4.42 -7.73
N ILE A 297 22.27 4.14 -7.15
CA ILE A 297 22.39 3.70 -5.75
C ILE A 297 23.13 4.77 -4.96
N TYR A 298 22.53 5.15 -3.83
CA TYR A 298 23.08 6.11 -2.89
C TYR A 298 23.35 5.43 -1.54
N VAL A 299 24.41 5.84 -0.87
CA VAL A 299 24.65 5.56 0.54
C VAL A 299 24.85 6.87 1.28
N ASN A 300 24.06 7.11 2.33
CA ASN A 300 24.06 8.35 3.09
C ASN A 300 23.93 9.59 2.17
N ASP A 301 23.01 9.53 1.23
CA ASP A 301 22.68 10.57 0.24
C ASP A 301 23.76 10.85 -0.82
N HIS A 302 24.84 10.10 -0.86
CA HIS A 302 25.87 10.20 -1.89
C HIS A 302 25.70 9.09 -2.92
N ALA A 303 25.68 9.46 -4.20
CA ALA A 303 25.60 8.50 -5.31
C ALA A 303 26.93 7.75 -5.47
N TYR A 304 26.84 6.42 -5.55
CA TYR A 304 28.00 5.54 -5.70
C TYR A 304 27.97 4.70 -6.95
N LEU A 305 26.79 4.23 -7.36
CA LEU A 305 26.64 3.39 -8.54
C LEU A 305 25.51 3.92 -9.42
N GLU A 306 25.76 3.90 -10.71
CA GLU A 306 24.76 4.14 -11.75
C GLU A 306 24.84 3.00 -12.76
N TRP A 307 23.67 2.48 -13.15
CA TRP A 307 23.57 1.38 -14.09
C TRP A 307 22.37 1.53 -15.00
N GLU A 308 22.56 1.20 -16.27
CA GLU A 308 21.49 1.08 -17.25
C GLU A 308 21.42 -0.38 -17.72
N ASP A 309 20.32 -1.07 -17.40
CA ASP A 309 20.10 -2.44 -17.86
C ASP A 309 19.52 -2.43 -19.28
N LYS A 310 20.37 -2.75 -20.26
CA LYS A 310 20.01 -2.78 -21.67
C LYS A 310 19.49 -4.14 -22.13
N GLU A 311 19.56 -5.15 -21.27
CA GLU A 311 19.19 -6.52 -21.61
C GLU A 311 18.17 -7.08 -20.62
N ASN A 312 16.93 -7.26 -21.08
CA ASN A 312 15.84 -7.83 -20.27
C ASN A 312 15.58 -7.11 -18.93
N ALA A 313 15.58 -5.78 -18.95
CA ALA A 313 15.34 -4.97 -17.76
C ALA A 313 13.98 -5.31 -17.11
N TYR A 314 13.97 -5.41 -15.79
CA TYR A 314 12.73 -5.43 -15.01
C TYR A 314 12.30 -3.99 -14.82
N ASN A 315 11.19 -3.59 -15.46
CA ASN A 315 10.74 -2.19 -15.47
C ASN A 315 9.68 -1.89 -14.39
N GLU A 316 9.25 -2.92 -13.66
CA GLU A 316 8.25 -2.81 -12.60
C GLU A 316 8.48 -3.89 -11.54
N GLY A 317 7.91 -3.70 -10.36
CA GLY A 317 7.96 -4.66 -9.26
C GLY A 317 7.99 -4.04 -7.88
N CYS A 318 7.79 -4.87 -6.87
CA CYS A 318 7.77 -4.53 -5.46
C CYS A 318 9.16 -4.11 -4.93
N ILE A 319 9.18 -3.64 -3.68
CA ILE A 319 10.41 -3.40 -2.89
C ILE A 319 10.60 -4.50 -1.85
N GLY A 320 11.81 -4.62 -1.30
CA GLY A 320 12.04 -5.66 -0.29
C GLY A 320 13.38 -5.57 0.43
N PHE A 321 13.58 -6.57 1.26
CA PHE A 321 14.70 -6.68 2.19
C PHE A 321 15.32 -8.06 2.07
N GLY A 322 16.64 -8.14 2.09
CA GLY A 322 17.28 -9.42 1.87
C GLY A 322 18.68 -9.54 2.42
N THR A 323 19.12 -10.79 2.52
CA THR A 323 20.49 -11.17 2.87
C THR A 323 20.81 -12.51 2.23
N GLU A 324 22.04 -12.95 2.31
CA GLU A 324 22.45 -14.23 1.72
C GLU A 324 23.48 -14.95 2.58
N GLY A 325 23.56 -16.27 2.41
CA GLY A 325 24.42 -17.09 3.19
C GLY A 325 24.07 -17.06 4.69
N SER A 326 25.05 -17.22 5.56
CA SER A 326 24.85 -17.12 7.00
C SER A 326 24.84 -15.68 7.51
N SER A 327 24.31 -14.76 6.71
CA SER A 327 24.26 -13.34 7.04
C SER A 327 22.97 -12.97 7.78
N ARG A 328 23.06 -11.93 8.59
CA ARG A 328 21.93 -11.30 9.29
C ARG A 328 22.00 -9.80 9.09
N THR A 329 20.88 -9.24 8.65
CA THR A 329 20.72 -7.82 8.32
C THR A 329 19.53 -7.24 9.07
N PHE A 330 19.68 -6.03 9.57
CA PHE A 330 18.62 -5.31 10.26
C PHE A 330 18.22 -4.09 9.46
N PHE A 331 16.92 -3.83 9.42
CA PHE A 331 16.32 -2.66 8.77
C PHE A 331 15.44 -1.94 9.78
N LYS A 332 15.60 -0.62 9.90
CA LYS A 332 14.90 0.20 10.88
C LYS A 332 13.57 0.73 10.35
N GLU A 333 13.62 1.17 9.11
CA GLU A 333 12.52 1.84 8.43
C GLU A 333 12.67 1.70 6.92
N TYR A 334 11.62 2.00 6.21
CA TYR A 334 11.67 2.19 4.77
C TYR A 334 10.74 3.31 4.31
N GLU A 335 11.14 3.94 3.23
CA GLU A 335 10.36 4.97 2.55
C GLU A 335 10.28 4.64 1.06
N ILE A 336 9.12 4.86 0.48
CA ILE A 336 8.85 4.77 -0.95
C ILE A 336 8.23 6.06 -1.44
N CYS A 337 8.72 6.56 -2.58
CA CYS A 337 8.16 7.71 -3.27
C CYS A 337 8.21 7.44 -4.77
N MET A 338 7.07 7.61 -5.46
CA MET A 338 7.04 7.50 -6.91
C MET A 338 7.73 8.70 -7.55
N LEU A 339 8.44 8.44 -8.64
CA LEU A 339 9.06 9.47 -9.47
C LEU A 339 8.14 9.80 -10.64
N GLU A 340 8.11 11.08 -11.02
CA GLU A 340 7.35 11.57 -12.17
C GLU A 340 7.84 11.01 -13.51
#